data_10a2a71267c449b63c0429034e6a91e8
#
_entry.id   10a2a71267c449b63c0429034e6a91e8
#
_cell.length_a   1.000
_cell.length_b   1.000
_cell.length_c   1.000
_cell.angle_alpha   90.00
_cell.angle_beta   90.00
_cell.angle_gamma   90.00
#
_symmetry.space_group_name_H-M   'P 1'
#
loop_
_entity.id
_entity.type
_entity.pdbx_description
1 polymer ?
#
loop_
_entity_poly.entity_id
_entity_poly.type
_entity_poly.pdbx_seq_one_letter_code
_entity_poly.pdbx_strand_id
1 'polypeptide(L)'
;MASQFHYQEPFPLGPDTTKYRLVTKDYVSVAEFDGKPVLKVAPEGLTLLANQAFHDINFYLRSEHLQQVAAILADAEASDNDRAVALAMLRNAEVAAKGVLPFCQDTGTAAITAKKGQQVWTGGDDAEALSFGVYQAYAQNNLRYSQLAPLDLYTEKNTGTNLPAQVDIAATGGMKFEFLFVAKGGGSANKCYLYQETKAVLNPKSLVAFLTEKMKSLGTAACPPYHLSFVIGGTSAEATMKAVKLASTHYYDALPTQGNDHGQAFRDLALEAELLKVAHQLGIGAQFGGKWFALDVRVVRLPRHGASCPIGMAVSCSADRNAKAKIDQDGIWIEQLEANPGQFIPAEARKHADATKVVQIDLNRPMSEIRDELSKHPVTTRLALTGTLVVARDIAHAKLQERLQRGEGLPEYFKQHPVYYAGPAKTPVGMASGSFGPTTAGRMDSYVELFQANGGSLVMIAKGNRGQAVTDACKKHGGFYLGSIGGPAAILAQENIRKVEVIDYPELGMEAVWKIEVVDFPAFILVDDKGHDFFRELPGGCGICGP
;
A
#
# COMPACT_ATOMS: atom_id res chain seq x y z
N MET A 1 25.10 39.57 -21.73
CA MET A 1 26.24 38.79 -21.17
C MET A 1 25.76 37.35 -21.02
N ALA A 2 26.55 36.36 -21.50
CA ALA A 2 26.24 34.95 -21.22
C ALA A 2 26.37 34.73 -19.71
N SER A 3 25.38 34.05 -19.09
CA SER A 3 25.43 33.67 -17.68
C SER A 3 26.63 32.74 -17.46
N GLN A 4 27.38 32.97 -16.39
CA GLN A 4 28.46 32.07 -16.00
C GLN A 4 27.90 30.71 -15.68
N PHE A 5 28.57 29.63 -16.10
CA PHE A 5 28.18 28.27 -15.75
C PHE A 5 28.18 28.09 -14.22
N HIS A 6 27.06 27.57 -13.70
CA HIS A 6 26.93 27.17 -12.31
C HIS A 6 26.22 25.80 -12.26
N TYR A 7 26.87 24.79 -11.68
CA TYR A 7 26.24 23.51 -11.47
C TYR A 7 25.38 23.55 -10.20
N GLN A 8 24.11 23.19 -10.33
CA GLN A 8 23.19 23.02 -9.21
C GLN A 8 22.82 21.55 -9.08
N GLU A 9 23.10 20.96 -7.92
CA GLU A 9 22.53 19.66 -7.57
C GLU A 9 20.99 19.76 -7.58
N PRO A 10 20.28 18.96 -8.40
CA PRO A 10 18.82 19.10 -8.52
C PRO A 10 18.06 18.84 -7.21
N PHE A 11 18.57 17.91 -6.39
CA PHE A 11 17.98 17.53 -5.12
C PHE A 11 19.02 17.66 -4.00
N PRO A 12 19.34 18.87 -3.54
CA PRO A 12 20.36 19.10 -2.53
C PRO A 12 19.81 18.70 -1.14
N LEU A 13 19.99 17.45 -0.77
CA LEU A 13 19.58 16.94 0.53
C LEU A 13 20.50 17.45 1.64
N GLY A 14 19.93 17.84 2.76
CA GLY A 14 20.65 18.12 3.99
C GLY A 14 21.29 16.87 4.60
N PRO A 15 21.90 16.98 5.78
CA PRO A 15 22.52 15.85 6.48
C PRO A 15 21.53 14.70 6.68
N ASP A 16 22.00 13.47 6.45
CA ASP A 16 21.22 12.28 6.73
C ASP A 16 21.19 12.01 8.25
N THR A 17 19.99 12.07 8.83
CA THR A 17 19.76 11.84 10.27
C THR A 17 19.24 10.43 10.57
N THR A 18 19.20 9.56 9.55
CA THR A 18 18.71 8.18 9.68
C THR A 18 19.56 7.39 10.68
N LYS A 19 18.89 6.70 11.58
CA LYS A 19 19.56 5.74 12.47
C LYS A 19 19.81 4.45 11.72
N TYR A 20 21.06 4.05 11.65
CA TYR A 20 21.49 2.82 10.99
C TYR A 20 21.94 1.78 11.99
N ARG A 21 21.67 0.50 11.69
CA ARG A 21 22.30 -0.64 12.33
C ARG A 21 23.31 -1.29 11.37
N LEU A 22 24.38 -1.81 11.91
CA LEU A 22 25.37 -2.57 11.15
C LEU A 22 24.78 -3.92 10.75
N VAL A 23 24.87 -4.27 9.46
CA VAL A 23 24.54 -5.62 8.96
C VAL A 23 25.78 -6.49 9.04
N THR A 24 26.89 -6.06 8.44
CA THR A 24 28.18 -6.77 8.47
C THR A 24 29.33 -5.87 8.04
N LYS A 25 30.55 -6.29 8.36
CA LYS A 25 31.81 -5.71 7.84
C LYS A 25 32.53 -6.61 6.83
N ASP A 26 32.05 -7.83 6.64
CA ASP A 26 32.81 -8.88 5.97
C ASP A 26 33.00 -8.69 4.46
N TYR A 27 32.11 -7.96 3.80
CA TYR A 27 32.09 -7.79 2.34
C TYR A 27 32.67 -6.46 1.86
N VAL A 28 33.37 -5.74 2.75
CA VAL A 28 33.85 -4.38 2.47
C VAL A 28 35.35 -4.29 2.74
N SER A 29 36.09 -3.66 1.83
CA SER A 29 37.50 -3.34 2.02
C SER A 29 37.87 -2.07 1.25
N VAL A 30 38.98 -1.46 1.59
CA VAL A 30 39.53 -0.32 0.86
C VAL A 30 40.80 -0.76 0.14
N ALA A 31 40.86 -0.43 -1.15
CA ALA A 31 42.04 -0.59 -1.98
C ALA A 31 42.48 0.78 -2.52
N GLU A 32 43.67 0.83 -3.09
CA GLU A 32 44.15 2.03 -3.78
C GLU A 32 44.14 1.80 -5.29
N PHE A 33 43.66 2.79 -6.04
CA PHE A 33 43.72 2.80 -7.49
C PHE A 33 44.15 4.22 -7.94
N ASP A 34 45.25 4.30 -8.65
CA ASP A 34 45.82 5.57 -9.15
C ASP A 34 45.98 6.62 -8.02
N GLY A 35 46.52 6.21 -6.89
CA GLY A 35 46.75 7.06 -5.72
C GLY A 35 45.48 7.56 -5.01
N LYS A 36 44.32 6.96 -5.32
CA LYS A 36 43.04 7.29 -4.69
C LYS A 36 42.45 6.04 -3.97
N PRO A 37 41.84 6.24 -2.80
CA PRO A 37 41.16 5.14 -2.14
C PRO A 37 39.93 4.73 -2.94
N VAL A 38 39.69 3.43 -3.06
CA VAL A 38 38.52 2.82 -3.71
C VAL A 38 37.88 1.84 -2.73
N LEU A 39 36.60 2.02 -2.48
CA LEU A 39 35.79 1.09 -1.70
C LEU A 39 35.49 -0.14 -2.55
N LYS A 40 35.96 -1.30 -2.11
CA LYS A 40 35.60 -2.59 -2.71
C LYS A 40 34.47 -3.22 -1.93
N VAL A 41 33.43 -3.63 -2.65
CA VAL A 41 32.25 -4.32 -2.08
C VAL A 41 32.08 -5.62 -2.86
N ALA A 42 32.10 -6.75 -2.17
CA ALA A 42 31.82 -8.03 -2.81
C ALA A 42 30.32 -8.12 -3.21
N PRO A 43 29.98 -8.70 -4.38
CA PRO A 43 28.59 -8.85 -4.82
C PRO A 43 27.68 -9.53 -3.79
N GLU A 44 28.22 -10.47 -3.02
CA GLU A 44 27.51 -11.16 -1.93
C GLU A 44 27.05 -10.20 -0.84
N GLY A 45 27.77 -9.10 -0.62
CA GLY A 45 27.36 -8.04 0.29
C GLY A 45 26.11 -7.29 -0.19
N LEU A 46 25.99 -7.07 -1.49
CA LEU A 46 24.77 -6.48 -2.10
C LEU A 46 23.58 -7.44 -1.99
N THR A 47 23.82 -8.73 -2.24
CA THR A 47 22.82 -9.79 -2.09
C THR A 47 22.30 -9.86 -0.65
N LEU A 48 23.22 -9.89 0.33
CA LEU A 48 22.87 -9.90 1.74
C LEU A 48 22.06 -8.65 2.14
N LEU A 49 22.50 -7.49 1.70
CA LEU A 49 21.82 -6.22 1.99
C LEU A 49 20.38 -6.20 1.43
N ALA A 50 20.19 -6.59 0.18
CA ALA A 50 18.87 -6.62 -0.44
C ALA A 50 17.96 -7.66 0.23
N ASN A 51 18.48 -8.86 0.56
CA ASN A 51 17.72 -9.87 1.31
C ASN A 51 17.24 -9.32 2.65
N GLN A 52 18.15 -8.74 3.45
CA GLN A 52 17.81 -8.18 4.76
C GLN A 52 16.83 -7.00 4.64
N ALA A 53 17.01 -6.13 3.64
CA ALA A 53 16.13 -4.98 3.44
C ALA A 53 14.69 -5.41 3.12
N PHE A 54 14.51 -6.37 2.20
CA PHE A 54 13.16 -6.86 1.84
C PHE A 54 12.55 -7.75 2.93
N HIS A 55 13.34 -8.37 3.77
CA HIS A 55 12.85 -8.94 5.03
C HIS A 55 12.33 -7.81 5.93
N ASP A 56 13.18 -6.87 6.31
CA ASP A 56 12.86 -5.86 7.33
C ASP A 56 11.63 -5.04 6.97
N ILE A 57 11.52 -4.53 5.73
CA ILE A 57 10.38 -3.70 5.31
C ILE A 57 9.06 -4.47 5.18
N ASN A 58 9.05 -5.80 5.22
CA ASN A 58 7.83 -6.59 5.24
C ASN A 58 7.37 -6.98 6.65
N PHE A 59 8.24 -6.81 7.66
CA PHE A 59 7.96 -7.20 9.04
C PHE A 59 8.06 -6.05 10.06
N TYR A 60 8.76 -4.96 9.71
CA TYR A 60 8.99 -3.83 10.59
C TYR A 60 8.61 -2.51 9.91
N LEU A 61 8.23 -1.53 10.72
CA LEU A 61 7.88 -0.17 10.30
C LEU A 61 8.79 0.85 10.99
N ARG A 62 8.85 2.06 10.47
CA ARG A 62 9.51 3.17 11.15
C ARG A 62 8.81 3.56 12.44
N SER A 63 9.57 3.92 13.46
CA SER A 63 9.03 4.42 14.73
C SER A 63 8.14 5.65 14.53
N GLU A 64 8.55 6.57 13.64
CA GLU A 64 7.80 7.80 13.33
C GLU A 64 6.42 7.49 12.73
N HIS A 65 6.35 6.52 11.80
CA HIS A 65 5.07 6.05 11.24
C HIS A 65 4.16 5.48 12.33
N LEU A 66 4.71 4.62 13.20
CA LEU A 66 3.95 4.01 14.30
C LEU A 66 3.45 5.06 15.30
N GLN A 67 4.26 6.09 15.59
CA GLN A 67 3.86 7.22 16.42
C GLN A 67 2.71 8.02 15.81
N GLN A 68 2.75 8.29 14.51
CA GLN A 68 1.65 8.96 13.79
C GLN A 68 0.36 8.15 13.85
N VAL A 69 0.43 6.83 13.64
CA VAL A 69 -0.74 5.94 13.75
C VAL A 69 -1.25 5.91 15.19
N ALA A 70 -0.36 5.85 16.18
CA ALA A 70 -0.74 5.87 17.60
C ALA A 70 -1.40 7.20 18.02
N ALA A 71 -0.98 8.33 17.44
CA ALA A 71 -1.57 9.64 17.70
C ALA A 71 -3.07 9.70 17.37
N ILE A 72 -3.54 8.89 16.41
CA ILE A 72 -4.96 8.77 16.08
C ILE A 72 -5.78 8.30 17.28
N LEU A 73 -5.23 7.40 18.09
CA LEU A 73 -5.91 6.87 19.27
C LEU A 73 -6.15 7.93 20.35
N ALA A 74 -5.28 8.93 20.42
CA ALA A 74 -5.33 10.03 21.40
C ALA A 74 -6.07 11.27 20.88
N ASP A 75 -6.36 11.35 19.58
CA ASP A 75 -7.03 12.51 18.97
C ASP A 75 -8.51 12.55 19.34
N ALA A 76 -8.94 13.60 20.03
CA ALA A 76 -10.34 13.80 20.42
C ALA A 76 -11.29 13.95 19.22
N GLU A 77 -10.79 14.42 18.07
CA GLU A 77 -11.57 14.60 16.84
C GLU A 77 -11.62 13.34 15.96
N ALA A 78 -10.82 12.30 16.29
CA ALA A 78 -10.87 11.04 15.56
C ALA A 78 -12.21 10.35 15.74
N SER A 79 -12.76 9.76 14.68
CA SER A 79 -13.94 8.92 14.77
C SER A 79 -13.63 7.58 15.48
N ASP A 80 -14.66 6.89 15.95
CA ASP A 80 -14.49 5.54 16.50
C ASP A 80 -13.94 4.58 15.44
N ASN A 81 -14.28 4.78 14.17
CA ASN A 81 -13.75 4.01 13.06
C ASN A 81 -12.27 4.33 12.79
N ASP A 82 -11.85 5.61 12.85
CA ASP A 82 -10.45 5.98 12.77
C ASP A 82 -9.61 5.27 13.85
N ARG A 83 -10.07 5.32 15.11
CA ARG A 83 -9.40 4.65 16.23
C ARG A 83 -9.35 3.14 16.07
N ALA A 84 -10.44 2.54 15.61
CA ALA A 84 -10.49 1.09 15.39
C ALA A 84 -9.50 0.63 14.31
N VAL A 85 -9.40 1.36 13.21
CA VAL A 85 -8.45 1.09 12.14
C VAL A 85 -7.02 1.30 12.61
N ALA A 86 -6.73 2.39 13.31
CA ALA A 86 -5.40 2.67 13.87
C ALA A 86 -4.95 1.58 14.85
N LEU A 87 -5.83 1.15 15.75
CA LEU A 87 -5.54 0.06 16.69
C LEU A 87 -5.26 -1.26 15.97
N ALA A 88 -6.06 -1.60 14.95
CA ALA A 88 -5.84 -2.79 14.14
C ALA A 88 -4.48 -2.75 13.42
N MET A 89 -4.05 -1.59 12.93
CA MET A 89 -2.74 -1.40 12.30
C MET A 89 -1.59 -1.60 13.28
N LEU A 90 -1.66 -1.02 14.48
CA LEU A 90 -0.63 -1.17 15.51
C LEU A 90 -0.52 -2.63 16.00
N ARG A 91 -1.65 -3.30 16.25
CA ARG A 91 -1.68 -4.72 16.61
C ARG A 91 -1.13 -5.60 15.48
N ASN A 92 -1.46 -5.27 14.25
CA ASN A 92 -0.93 -5.97 13.08
C ASN A 92 0.60 -5.83 12.97
N ALA A 93 1.14 -4.64 13.24
CA ALA A 93 2.59 -4.43 13.28
C ALA A 93 3.24 -5.26 14.40
N GLU A 94 2.62 -5.36 15.58
CA GLU A 94 3.08 -6.21 16.69
C GLU A 94 3.10 -7.70 16.32
N VAL A 95 2.10 -8.17 15.58
CA VAL A 95 2.06 -9.55 15.06
C VAL A 95 3.15 -9.77 14.02
N ALA A 96 3.29 -8.83 13.07
CA ALA A 96 4.25 -8.95 11.97
C ALA A 96 5.71 -8.90 12.47
N ALA A 97 6.00 -8.12 13.52
CA ALA A 97 7.34 -7.99 14.10
C ALA A 97 7.91 -9.31 14.66
N LYS A 98 7.09 -10.36 14.75
CA LYS A 98 7.57 -11.72 15.08
C LYS A 98 8.29 -12.41 13.92
N GLY A 99 8.32 -11.80 12.72
CA GLY A 99 9.05 -12.28 11.54
C GLY A 99 8.44 -13.50 10.84
N VAL A 100 7.17 -13.84 11.11
CA VAL A 100 6.49 -15.02 10.53
C VAL A 100 5.46 -14.62 9.50
N LEU A 101 4.55 -13.72 9.86
CA LEU A 101 3.48 -13.21 9.00
C LEU A 101 3.83 -11.79 8.57
N PRO A 102 4.07 -11.50 7.27
CA PRO A 102 4.26 -10.14 6.83
C PRO A 102 3.01 -9.31 7.13
N PHE A 103 3.14 -8.04 7.46
CA PHE A 103 1.98 -7.24 7.89
C PHE A 103 0.95 -6.97 6.78
N CYS A 104 1.31 -7.14 5.51
CA CYS A 104 0.37 -7.06 4.38
C CYS A 104 0.42 -8.35 3.55
N GLN A 105 -0.71 -8.82 3.05
CA GLN A 105 -0.77 -9.97 2.13
C GLN A 105 -0.17 -9.65 0.76
N ASP A 106 -0.24 -8.39 0.33
CA ASP A 106 0.43 -7.91 -0.87
C ASP A 106 1.83 -7.42 -0.49
N THR A 107 2.81 -8.31 -0.54
CA THR A 107 4.19 -8.01 -0.16
C THR A 107 4.95 -7.17 -1.20
N GLY A 108 4.29 -6.83 -2.30
CA GLY A 108 4.64 -5.76 -3.22
C GLY A 108 5.69 -6.12 -4.27
N THR A 109 5.88 -5.17 -5.17
CA THR A 109 6.97 -5.16 -6.14
C THR A 109 8.20 -4.55 -5.49
N ALA A 110 9.35 -5.20 -5.64
CA ALA A 110 10.64 -4.69 -5.16
C ALA A 110 11.15 -3.57 -6.08
N ALA A 111 11.48 -2.43 -5.48
CA ALA A 111 12.15 -1.34 -6.15
C ALA A 111 13.34 -0.87 -5.32
N ILE A 112 14.48 -0.69 -5.97
CA ILE A 112 15.74 -0.28 -5.37
C ILE A 112 16.20 0.97 -6.11
N THR A 113 16.35 2.07 -5.40
CA THR A 113 16.97 3.29 -5.92
C THR A 113 18.29 3.49 -5.19
N ALA A 114 19.38 3.67 -5.93
CA ALA A 114 20.69 3.78 -5.34
C ALA A 114 21.53 4.90 -5.95
N LYS A 115 22.49 5.42 -5.16
CA LYS A 115 23.54 6.34 -5.58
C LYS A 115 24.89 5.68 -5.33
N LYS A 116 25.58 5.28 -6.41
CA LYS A 116 26.89 4.63 -6.35
C LYS A 116 28.00 5.66 -6.55
N GLY A 117 28.85 5.81 -5.54
CA GLY A 117 30.03 6.65 -5.62
C GLY A 117 30.99 6.17 -6.72
N GLN A 118 31.63 7.08 -7.45
CA GLN A 118 32.59 6.72 -8.51
C GLN A 118 33.84 5.97 -8.01
N GLN A 119 34.10 6.02 -6.70
CA GLN A 119 35.18 5.28 -6.05
C GLN A 119 34.65 4.00 -5.37
N VAL A 120 33.52 3.47 -5.80
CA VAL A 120 32.97 2.19 -5.33
C VAL A 120 33.07 1.15 -6.44
N TRP A 121 33.79 0.08 -6.19
CA TRP A 121 33.97 -1.02 -7.13
C TRP A 121 33.40 -2.32 -6.54
N THR A 122 32.48 -2.95 -7.26
CA THR A 122 31.81 -4.17 -6.85
C THR A 122 32.32 -5.42 -7.58
N GLY A 123 32.98 -5.24 -8.72
CA GLY A 123 33.57 -6.35 -9.47
C GLY A 123 32.58 -7.28 -10.17
N GLY A 124 31.29 -6.98 -10.13
CA GLY A 124 30.21 -7.77 -10.73
C GLY A 124 29.05 -6.90 -11.19
N ASP A 125 27.94 -7.55 -11.58
CA ASP A 125 26.69 -6.88 -11.92
C ASP A 125 25.89 -6.56 -10.65
N ASP A 126 25.81 -5.27 -10.32
CA ASP A 126 25.10 -4.80 -9.12
C ASP A 126 23.61 -5.12 -9.17
N ALA A 127 22.99 -5.03 -10.34
CA ALA A 127 21.56 -5.29 -10.48
C ALA A 127 21.24 -6.79 -10.33
N GLU A 128 22.12 -7.67 -10.83
CA GLU A 128 22.01 -9.11 -10.63
C GLU A 128 22.15 -9.48 -9.15
N ALA A 129 23.18 -8.96 -8.47
CA ALA A 129 23.42 -9.24 -7.06
C ALA A 129 22.27 -8.76 -6.17
N LEU A 130 21.75 -7.55 -6.39
CA LEU A 130 20.59 -7.00 -5.68
C LEU A 130 19.32 -7.80 -5.97
N SER A 131 19.09 -8.19 -7.22
CA SER A 131 17.93 -9.00 -7.62
C SER A 131 17.98 -10.39 -7.00
N PHE A 132 19.17 -10.99 -6.86
CA PHE A 132 19.31 -12.26 -6.19
C PHE A 132 18.97 -12.16 -4.69
N GLY A 133 19.33 -11.07 -4.02
CA GLY A 133 18.90 -10.79 -2.65
C GLY A 133 17.38 -10.65 -2.51
N VAL A 134 16.72 -9.96 -3.47
CA VAL A 134 15.25 -9.90 -3.53
C VAL A 134 14.66 -11.31 -3.66
N TYR A 135 15.15 -12.10 -4.62
CA TYR A 135 14.72 -13.49 -4.78
C TYR A 135 14.82 -14.28 -3.48
N GLN A 136 15.96 -14.21 -2.80
CA GLN A 136 16.17 -14.91 -1.53
C GLN A 136 15.16 -14.47 -0.47
N ALA A 137 14.91 -13.17 -0.30
CA ALA A 137 13.93 -12.65 0.65
C ALA A 137 12.53 -13.23 0.41
N TYR A 138 12.09 -13.24 -0.85
CA TYR A 138 10.77 -13.77 -1.21
C TYR A 138 10.69 -15.30 -1.17
N ALA A 139 11.79 -16.00 -1.39
CA ALA A 139 11.84 -17.47 -1.32
C ALA A 139 11.89 -18.00 0.12
N GLN A 140 12.67 -17.36 0.99
CA GLN A 140 12.94 -17.81 2.35
C GLN A 140 11.89 -17.38 3.37
N ASN A 141 11.16 -16.29 3.10
CA ASN A 141 10.11 -15.79 3.97
C ASN A 141 8.72 -16.10 3.41
N ASN A 142 7.68 -15.91 4.24
CA ASN A 142 6.29 -16.15 3.85
C ASN A 142 5.71 -15.01 3.01
N LEU A 143 6.48 -14.52 2.04
CA LEU A 143 6.11 -13.43 1.14
C LEU A 143 5.41 -13.97 -0.11
N ARG A 144 4.52 -13.17 -0.69
CA ARG A 144 3.73 -13.54 -1.88
C ARG A 144 4.47 -13.17 -3.16
N TYR A 145 4.49 -14.07 -4.14
CA TYR A 145 4.92 -13.76 -5.50
C TYR A 145 3.81 -13.03 -6.25
N SER A 146 4.05 -11.77 -6.61
CA SER A 146 3.07 -10.90 -7.25
C SER A 146 3.46 -10.43 -8.66
N GLN A 147 4.64 -10.84 -9.16
CA GLN A 147 5.09 -10.45 -10.49
C GLN A 147 4.58 -11.44 -11.53
N LEU A 148 4.02 -10.90 -12.62
CA LEU A 148 3.59 -11.65 -13.80
C LEU A 148 4.55 -11.39 -14.95
N ALA A 149 4.98 -12.45 -15.62
CA ALA A 149 5.77 -12.39 -16.84
C ALA A 149 4.81 -12.42 -18.04
N PRO A 150 4.87 -11.44 -18.95
CA PRO A 150 4.16 -11.52 -20.21
C PRO A 150 4.80 -12.60 -21.11
N LEU A 151 4.02 -13.57 -21.53
CA LEU A 151 4.45 -14.59 -22.50
C LEU A 151 4.20 -14.12 -23.93
N ASP A 152 3.14 -13.35 -24.11
CA ASP A 152 2.81 -12.58 -25.30
C ASP A 152 2.01 -11.33 -24.87
N LEU A 153 1.34 -10.64 -25.81
CA LEU A 153 0.59 -9.42 -25.51
C LEU A 153 -0.59 -9.64 -24.53
N TYR A 154 -1.15 -10.84 -24.49
CA TYR A 154 -2.39 -11.15 -23.76
C TYR A 154 -2.22 -12.24 -22.70
N THR A 155 -1.15 -13.02 -22.79
CA THR A 155 -0.92 -14.18 -21.92
C THR A 155 0.16 -13.87 -20.88
N GLU A 156 -0.16 -14.07 -19.62
CA GLU A 156 0.75 -13.84 -18.49
C GLU A 156 0.91 -15.08 -17.62
N LYS A 157 2.05 -15.21 -16.99
CA LYS A 157 2.35 -16.25 -16.00
C LYS A 157 3.04 -15.65 -14.78
N ASN A 158 2.64 -16.11 -13.58
CA ASN A 158 3.36 -15.73 -12.37
C ASN A 158 4.80 -16.24 -12.42
N THR A 159 5.76 -15.36 -12.14
CA THR A 159 7.19 -15.69 -12.25
C THR A 159 7.66 -16.71 -11.21
N GLY A 160 6.94 -16.86 -10.09
CA GLY A 160 7.33 -17.74 -8.99
C GLY A 160 8.58 -17.28 -8.21
N THR A 161 9.04 -16.07 -8.48
CA THR A 161 10.27 -15.51 -7.89
C THR A 161 10.10 -14.10 -7.33
N ASN A 162 9.01 -13.44 -7.66
CA ASN A 162 8.77 -12.00 -7.49
C ASN A 162 9.77 -11.09 -8.24
N LEU A 163 10.47 -11.62 -9.23
CA LEU A 163 11.30 -10.85 -10.15
C LEU A 163 10.54 -10.61 -11.48
N PRO A 164 10.93 -9.61 -12.27
CA PRO A 164 12.06 -8.71 -12.05
C PRO A 164 11.81 -7.68 -10.93
N ALA A 165 12.88 -7.28 -10.23
CA ALA A 165 12.90 -6.10 -9.40
C ALA A 165 13.22 -4.87 -10.27
N GLN A 166 12.72 -3.70 -9.88
CA GLN A 166 13.20 -2.44 -10.46
C GLN A 166 14.47 -2.01 -9.75
N VAL A 167 15.60 -1.90 -10.46
CA VAL A 167 16.88 -1.46 -9.89
C VAL A 167 17.37 -0.24 -10.67
N ASP A 168 17.44 0.91 -10.00
CA ASP A 168 17.88 2.19 -10.56
C ASP A 168 19.13 2.65 -9.81
N ILE A 169 20.29 2.63 -10.44
CA ILE A 169 21.57 3.07 -9.85
C ILE A 169 22.07 4.30 -10.58
N ALA A 170 22.21 5.41 -9.85
CA ALA A 170 22.80 6.65 -10.35
C ALA A 170 24.24 6.80 -9.86
N ALA A 171 25.12 7.29 -10.74
CA ALA A 171 26.48 7.64 -10.36
C ALA A 171 26.51 8.93 -9.53
N THR A 172 27.38 8.98 -8.52
CA THR A 172 27.67 10.16 -7.71
C THR A 172 29.16 10.23 -7.39
N GLY A 173 29.63 11.30 -6.77
CA GLY A 173 31.03 11.39 -6.30
C GLY A 173 31.27 10.58 -5.02
N GLY A 174 32.53 10.23 -4.74
CA GLY A 174 32.96 9.67 -3.46
C GLY A 174 32.92 8.16 -3.35
N MET A 175 33.06 7.69 -2.10
CA MET A 175 33.27 6.27 -1.72
C MET A 175 32.04 5.68 -0.97
N LYS A 176 30.83 6.21 -1.16
CA LYS A 176 29.63 5.66 -0.55
C LYS A 176 28.74 5.03 -1.60
N PHE A 177 28.02 3.98 -1.21
CA PHE A 177 26.93 3.40 -1.99
C PHE A 177 25.68 3.49 -1.14
N GLU A 178 24.74 4.34 -1.51
CA GLU A 178 23.53 4.64 -0.75
C GLU A 178 22.31 4.06 -1.44
N PHE A 179 21.36 3.55 -0.66
CA PHE A 179 20.18 2.84 -1.17
C PHE A 179 18.91 3.32 -0.51
N LEU A 180 17.82 3.24 -1.26
CA LEU A 180 16.46 3.21 -0.77
C LEU A 180 15.78 1.96 -1.31
N PHE A 181 15.37 1.08 -0.43
CA PHE A 181 14.58 -0.12 -0.72
C PHE A 181 13.10 0.18 -0.50
N VAL A 182 12.26 -0.22 -1.44
CA VAL A 182 10.81 0.02 -1.40
C VAL A 182 10.07 -1.22 -1.86
N ALA A 183 9.07 -1.67 -1.09
CA ALA A 183 8.11 -2.67 -1.53
C ALA A 183 6.74 -2.03 -1.68
N LYS A 184 6.29 -1.83 -2.92
CA LYS A 184 5.00 -1.17 -3.20
C LYS A 184 3.98 -2.20 -3.68
N GLY A 185 2.90 -2.39 -2.90
CA GLY A 185 1.77 -3.23 -3.29
C GLY A 185 0.95 -2.62 -4.42
N GLY A 186 0.18 -3.45 -5.14
CA GLY A 186 -0.62 -3.01 -6.28
C GLY A 186 -1.59 -1.87 -5.97
N GLY A 187 -2.18 -1.85 -4.76
CA GLY A 187 -3.05 -0.75 -4.33
C GLY A 187 -2.35 0.60 -4.34
N SER A 188 -1.16 0.70 -3.74
CA SER A 188 -0.37 1.95 -3.72
C SER A 188 0.21 2.28 -5.10
N ALA A 189 0.68 1.27 -5.85
CA ALA A 189 1.22 1.46 -7.19
C ALA A 189 0.16 2.05 -8.14
N ASN A 190 -1.07 1.58 -8.05
CA ASN A 190 -2.20 2.08 -8.86
C ASN A 190 -2.70 3.47 -8.43
N LYS A 191 -2.15 4.05 -7.37
CA LYS A 191 -2.45 5.41 -6.92
C LYS A 191 -1.26 6.35 -7.12
N CYS A 192 -0.49 6.11 -8.19
CA CYS A 192 0.54 7.01 -8.70
C CYS A 192 0.07 7.60 -10.03
N TYR A 193 -0.03 8.91 -10.11
CA TYR A 193 -0.59 9.62 -11.26
C TYR A 193 0.35 10.72 -11.75
N LEU A 194 0.31 10.95 -13.05
CA LEU A 194 0.92 12.10 -13.70
C LEU A 194 -0.16 12.90 -14.42
N TYR A 195 -0.27 14.16 -14.09
CA TYR A 195 -1.16 15.12 -14.77
C TYR A 195 -0.31 16.11 -15.55
N GLN A 196 -0.69 16.36 -16.79
CA GLN A 196 -0.01 17.37 -17.62
C GLN A 196 -0.83 18.66 -17.59
N GLU A 197 -0.32 19.62 -16.84
CA GLU A 197 -0.94 20.92 -16.64
C GLU A 197 -0.12 22.03 -17.31
N THR A 198 -0.65 23.25 -17.22
CA THR A 198 0.02 24.46 -17.69
C THR A 198 0.36 25.40 -16.53
N LYS A 199 1.09 26.48 -16.81
CA LYS A 199 1.37 27.53 -15.83
C LYS A 199 0.10 28.09 -15.18
N ALA A 200 -1.06 27.98 -15.81
CA ALA A 200 -2.33 28.49 -15.29
C ALA A 200 -2.71 27.88 -13.93
N VAL A 201 -2.28 26.64 -13.65
CA VAL A 201 -2.52 25.98 -12.35
C VAL A 201 -1.67 26.58 -11.22
N LEU A 202 -0.54 27.24 -11.53
CA LEU A 202 0.42 27.76 -10.55
C LEU A 202 -0.03 29.09 -9.94
N ASN A 203 -1.14 29.06 -9.26
CA ASN A 203 -1.60 30.12 -8.35
C ASN A 203 -2.30 29.45 -7.14
N PRO A 204 -2.31 30.09 -5.96
CA PRO A 204 -2.78 29.45 -4.73
C PRO A 204 -4.17 28.81 -4.86
N LYS A 205 -5.13 29.54 -5.44
CA LYS A 205 -6.53 29.08 -5.56
C LYS A 205 -6.66 27.87 -6.48
N SER A 206 -6.12 27.95 -7.70
CA SER A 206 -6.27 26.89 -8.70
C SER A 206 -5.48 25.64 -8.32
N LEU A 207 -4.29 25.81 -7.75
CA LEU A 207 -3.45 24.68 -7.35
C LEU A 207 -4.09 23.88 -6.21
N VAL A 208 -4.52 24.54 -5.14
CA VAL A 208 -5.18 23.88 -4.00
C VAL A 208 -6.46 23.18 -4.45
N ALA A 209 -7.28 23.83 -5.29
CA ALA A 209 -8.51 23.23 -5.81
C ALA A 209 -8.22 21.97 -6.64
N PHE A 210 -7.23 22.04 -7.55
CA PHE A 210 -6.79 20.90 -8.35
C PHE A 210 -6.28 19.74 -7.48
N LEU A 211 -5.36 20.00 -6.56
CA LEU A 211 -4.79 18.96 -5.69
C LEU A 211 -5.86 18.36 -4.77
N THR A 212 -6.82 19.15 -4.29
CA THR A 212 -7.97 18.67 -3.49
C THR A 212 -8.84 17.70 -4.29
N GLU A 213 -9.16 18.03 -5.55
CA GLU A 213 -9.92 17.14 -6.44
C GLU A 213 -9.19 15.81 -6.64
N LYS A 214 -7.86 15.86 -6.88
CA LYS A 214 -7.07 14.65 -7.11
C LYS A 214 -6.92 13.82 -5.83
N MET A 215 -6.78 14.44 -4.65
CA MET A 215 -6.82 13.72 -3.36
C MET A 215 -8.13 12.95 -3.17
N LYS A 216 -9.27 13.58 -3.43
CA LYS A 216 -10.58 12.91 -3.32
C LYS A 216 -10.65 11.66 -4.18
N SER A 217 -10.07 11.70 -5.39
CA SER A 217 -10.09 10.57 -6.33
C SER A 217 -9.25 9.36 -5.88
N LEU A 218 -8.41 9.47 -4.86
CA LEU A 218 -7.63 8.36 -4.33
C LEU A 218 -8.52 7.28 -3.70
N GLY A 219 -9.56 7.69 -2.97
CA GLY A 219 -10.41 6.76 -2.22
C GLY A 219 -9.62 5.95 -1.21
N THR A 220 -10.13 4.78 -0.84
CA THR A 220 -9.54 3.93 0.21
C THR A 220 -8.88 2.64 -0.30
N ALA A 221 -8.83 2.44 -1.63
CA ALA A 221 -8.30 1.20 -2.23
C ALA A 221 -6.81 0.93 -1.91
N ALA A 222 -6.03 1.98 -1.66
CA ALA A 222 -4.63 1.86 -1.26
C ALA A 222 -4.41 1.85 0.27
N CYS A 223 -5.46 1.70 1.08
CA CYS A 223 -5.43 1.56 2.54
C CYS A 223 -4.88 2.82 3.27
N PRO A 224 -5.67 3.89 3.39
CA PRO A 224 -5.32 5.02 4.27
C PRO A 224 -5.27 4.56 5.75
N PRO A 225 -4.70 5.36 6.66
CA PRO A 225 -4.20 6.73 6.46
C PRO A 225 -2.92 6.77 5.61
N TYR A 226 -2.85 7.75 4.71
CA TYR A 226 -1.78 7.84 3.71
C TYR A 226 -0.62 8.75 4.15
N HIS A 227 0.59 8.44 3.68
CA HIS A 227 1.60 9.46 3.39
C HIS A 227 1.37 9.94 1.97
N LEU A 228 0.82 11.14 1.82
CA LEU A 228 0.53 11.75 0.52
C LEU A 228 1.73 12.50 -0.01
N SER A 229 1.96 12.44 -1.31
CA SER A 229 2.99 13.25 -1.94
C SER A 229 2.53 13.84 -3.26
N PHE A 230 2.95 15.08 -3.47
CA PHE A 230 2.78 15.81 -4.71
C PHE A 230 4.13 16.34 -5.17
N VAL A 231 4.38 16.25 -6.47
CA VAL A 231 5.53 16.88 -7.11
C VAL A 231 5.03 17.80 -8.21
N ILE A 232 5.39 19.08 -8.13
CA ILE A 232 4.92 20.11 -9.05
C ILE A 232 6.10 20.56 -9.90
N GLY A 233 6.04 20.27 -11.19
CA GLY A 233 7.13 20.46 -12.13
C GLY A 233 7.92 19.19 -12.38
N GLY A 234 8.99 19.33 -13.11
CA GLY A 234 9.88 18.27 -13.58
C GLY A 234 10.35 18.60 -15.01
N THR A 235 11.56 18.23 -15.33
CA THR A 235 12.13 18.42 -16.68
C THR A 235 11.63 17.38 -17.69
N SER A 236 11.03 16.30 -17.19
CA SER A 236 10.35 15.26 -17.97
C SER A 236 9.25 14.59 -17.14
N ALA A 237 8.38 13.87 -17.79
CA ALA A 237 7.36 13.02 -17.14
C ALA A 237 8.01 12.00 -16.19
N GLU A 238 9.09 11.36 -16.63
CA GLU A 238 9.86 10.40 -15.85
C GLU A 238 10.44 11.04 -14.57
N ALA A 239 11.06 12.21 -14.70
CA ALA A 239 11.62 12.94 -13.55
C ALA A 239 10.55 13.25 -12.50
N THR A 240 9.36 13.67 -12.92
CA THR A 240 8.22 13.95 -12.03
C THR A 240 7.75 12.69 -11.33
N MET A 241 7.56 11.58 -12.05
CA MET A 241 7.09 10.32 -11.49
C MET A 241 8.12 9.67 -10.56
N LYS A 242 9.41 9.72 -10.91
CA LYS A 242 10.47 9.26 -10.01
C LYS A 242 10.51 10.10 -8.72
N ALA A 243 10.45 11.42 -8.86
CA ALA A 243 10.46 12.31 -7.70
C ALA A 243 9.26 12.11 -6.78
N VAL A 244 8.04 11.93 -7.29
CA VAL A 244 6.85 11.73 -6.45
C VAL A 244 6.86 10.37 -5.75
N LYS A 245 7.40 9.32 -6.40
CA LYS A 245 7.62 8.01 -5.76
C LYS A 245 8.57 8.14 -4.56
N LEU A 246 9.69 8.86 -4.72
CA LEU A 246 10.66 9.07 -3.66
C LEU A 246 10.10 9.99 -2.55
N ALA A 247 9.36 11.04 -2.90
CA ALA A 247 8.70 11.90 -1.92
C ALA A 247 7.73 11.11 -1.03
N SER A 248 7.01 10.11 -1.59
CA SER A 248 6.07 9.27 -0.82
C SER A 248 6.74 8.34 0.18
N THR A 249 8.06 8.25 0.19
CA THR A 249 8.87 7.43 1.12
C THR A 249 9.68 8.29 2.10
N HIS A 250 9.38 9.57 2.21
CA HIS A 250 10.12 10.54 3.04
C HIS A 250 11.57 10.79 2.57
N TYR A 251 11.97 10.28 1.41
CA TYR A 251 13.35 10.38 0.92
C TYR A 251 13.80 11.83 0.75
N TYR A 252 12.89 12.75 0.45
CA TYR A 252 13.14 14.17 0.21
C TYR A 252 12.84 15.07 1.43
N ASP A 253 12.68 14.52 2.63
CA ASP A 253 12.34 15.32 3.80
C ASP A 253 13.41 16.34 4.20
N ALA A 254 14.67 16.09 3.81
CA ALA A 254 15.80 16.99 4.04
C ALA A 254 16.05 17.99 2.89
N LEU A 255 15.16 18.15 1.92
CA LEU A 255 15.27 19.21 0.90
C LEU A 255 15.14 20.60 1.54
N PRO A 256 15.76 21.64 0.90
CA PRO A 256 15.49 23.03 1.27
C PRO A 256 14.00 23.36 1.23
N THR A 257 13.61 24.43 1.94
CA THR A 257 12.22 24.95 1.96
C THR A 257 12.00 26.11 1.01
N GLN A 258 13.03 26.50 0.24
CA GLN A 258 12.97 27.57 -0.74
C GLN A 258 13.77 27.19 -2.00
N GLY A 259 13.30 27.65 -3.16
CA GLY A 259 14.02 27.54 -4.41
C GLY A 259 15.14 28.56 -4.53
N ASN A 260 15.92 28.45 -5.61
CA ASN A 260 16.93 29.43 -5.99
C ASN A 260 16.91 29.67 -7.51
N ASP A 261 17.71 30.64 -7.99
CA ASP A 261 17.77 30.99 -9.41
C ASP A 261 18.45 29.92 -10.28
N HIS A 262 19.07 28.90 -9.69
CA HIS A 262 19.81 27.84 -10.38
C HIS A 262 19.01 26.53 -10.51
N GLY A 263 17.78 26.47 -9.97
CA GLY A 263 16.87 25.37 -10.21
C GLY A 263 16.94 24.23 -9.20
N GLN A 264 17.28 24.51 -7.94
CA GLN A 264 17.17 23.48 -6.89
C GLN A 264 15.71 23.10 -6.59
N ALA A 265 15.49 21.83 -6.29
CA ALA A 265 14.23 21.35 -5.73
C ALA A 265 14.04 21.87 -4.29
N PHE A 266 12.79 22.08 -3.90
CA PHE A 266 12.46 22.47 -2.53
C PHE A 266 11.10 21.88 -2.08
N ARG A 267 10.89 21.83 -0.77
CA ARG A 267 9.60 21.48 -0.15
C ARG A 267 8.83 22.73 0.20
N ASP A 268 7.54 22.75 -0.11
CA ASP A 268 6.61 23.83 0.27
C ASP A 268 5.86 23.44 1.54
N LEU A 269 6.43 23.72 2.71
CA LEU A 269 5.86 23.34 4.00
C LEU A 269 4.51 24.02 4.29
N ALA A 270 4.27 25.22 3.75
CA ALA A 270 3.01 25.92 3.93
C ALA A 270 1.88 25.20 3.17
N LEU A 271 2.14 24.82 1.92
CA LEU A 271 1.19 24.05 1.11
C LEU A 271 0.99 22.63 1.67
N GLU A 272 2.04 21.98 2.20
CA GLU A 272 1.92 20.69 2.91
C GLU A 272 0.92 20.77 4.06
N ALA A 273 1.05 21.79 4.92
CA ALA A 273 0.15 22.01 6.06
C ALA A 273 -1.29 22.34 5.62
N GLU A 274 -1.47 23.11 4.56
CA GLU A 274 -2.80 23.42 3.99
C GLU A 274 -3.46 22.15 3.44
N LEU A 275 -2.76 21.36 2.64
CA LEU A 275 -3.29 20.14 2.05
C LEU A 275 -3.57 19.06 3.10
N LEU A 276 -2.81 19.00 4.18
CA LEU A 276 -3.10 18.09 5.29
C LEU A 276 -4.44 18.45 5.97
N LYS A 277 -4.71 19.75 6.18
CA LYS A 277 -6.02 20.21 6.70
C LYS A 277 -7.15 19.81 5.75
N VAL A 278 -6.95 20.01 4.45
CA VAL A 278 -7.93 19.59 3.43
C VAL A 278 -8.15 18.08 3.49
N ALA A 279 -7.09 17.27 3.57
CA ALA A 279 -7.18 15.81 3.67
C ALA A 279 -8.01 15.38 4.89
N HIS A 280 -7.82 16.03 6.03
CA HIS A 280 -8.57 15.78 7.26
C HIS A 280 -10.06 16.20 7.19
N GLN A 281 -10.42 17.08 6.26
CA GLN A 281 -11.79 17.54 6.06
C GLN A 281 -12.58 16.73 5.02
N LEU A 282 -11.95 15.77 4.35
CA LEU A 282 -12.62 14.95 3.33
C LEU A 282 -13.72 14.03 3.89
N GLY A 283 -13.68 13.73 5.19
CA GLY A 283 -14.64 12.83 5.84
C GLY A 283 -14.40 11.34 5.57
N ILE A 284 -13.43 10.99 4.71
CA ILE A 284 -13.11 9.59 4.36
C ILE A 284 -12.49 8.86 5.55
N GLY A 285 -11.70 9.55 6.35
CA GLY A 285 -10.99 9.01 7.51
C GLY A 285 -9.99 7.90 7.15
N ALA A 286 -9.62 7.15 8.16
CA ALA A 286 -8.78 5.95 8.03
C ALA A 286 -9.64 4.77 7.49
N GLN A 287 -10.25 4.90 6.32
CA GLN A 287 -11.02 3.96 5.51
C GLN A 287 -12.56 3.99 5.68
N PHE A 288 -13.11 4.25 6.88
CA PHE A 288 -14.54 4.05 7.16
C PHE A 288 -15.21 5.26 7.83
N GLY A 289 -14.80 6.46 7.43
CA GLY A 289 -15.33 7.71 7.95
C GLY A 289 -14.51 8.28 9.11
N GLY A 290 -14.31 9.60 9.07
CA GLY A 290 -13.54 10.31 10.07
C GLY A 290 -12.60 11.36 9.48
N LYS A 291 -11.57 11.70 10.25
CA LYS A 291 -10.59 12.74 9.94
C LYS A 291 -9.34 12.20 9.24
N TRP A 292 -8.85 11.04 9.64
CA TRP A 292 -7.49 10.58 9.39
C TRP A 292 -7.29 9.92 8.02
N PHE A 293 -7.61 10.64 6.95
CA PHE A 293 -7.33 10.18 5.58
C PHE A 293 -5.83 10.15 5.25
N ALA A 294 -5.07 11.09 5.83
CA ALA A 294 -3.62 11.17 5.68
C ALA A 294 -2.93 11.39 7.04
N LEU A 295 -1.75 10.80 7.21
CA LEU A 295 -0.84 11.05 8.31
C LEU A 295 -0.05 12.32 8.08
N ASP A 296 0.38 12.54 6.85
CA ASP A 296 1.12 13.70 6.40
C ASP A 296 1.01 13.93 4.90
N VAL A 297 1.50 15.07 4.44
CA VAL A 297 1.59 15.45 3.04
C VAL A 297 2.99 15.95 2.74
N ARG A 298 3.52 15.60 1.57
CA ARG A 298 4.78 16.15 1.02
C ARG A 298 4.49 16.86 -0.28
N VAL A 299 5.00 18.09 -0.42
CA VAL A 299 4.92 18.88 -1.66
C VAL A 299 6.33 19.28 -2.09
N VAL A 300 6.80 18.72 -3.19
CA VAL A 300 8.10 19.02 -3.76
C VAL A 300 7.93 19.82 -5.04
N ARG A 301 8.62 20.94 -5.13
CA ARG A 301 8.63 21.83 -6.32
C ARG A 301 9.93 21.62 -7.09
N LEU A 302 9.80 21.33 -8.38
CA LEU A 302 10.91 21.09 -9.30
C LEU A 302 10.99 22.18 -10.40
N PRO A 303 12.17 22.42 -10.97
CA PRO A 303 12.29 23.12 -12.24
C PRO A 303 11.44 22.43 -13.32
N ARG A 304 10.98 23.19 -14.30
CA ARG A 304 10.17 22.67 -15.40
C ARG A 304 10.47 23.37 -16.71
N HIS A 305 10.10 22.77 -17.82
CA HIS A 305 10.03 23.47 -19.10
C HIS A 305 8.94 24.54 -19.03
N GLY A 306 9.21 25.72 -19.61
CA GLY A 306 8.29 26.87 -19.54
C GLY A 306 6.88 26.60 -20.07
N ALA A 307 6.76 25.73 -21.08
CA ALA A 307 5.49 25.39 -21.72
C ALA A 307 4.70 24.23 -21.04
N SER A 308 5.26 23.56 -20.03
CA SER A 308 4.61 22.43 -19.36
C SER A 308 4.64 22.59 -17.84
N CYS A 309 3.67 22.00 -17.15
CA CYS A 309 3.65 21.93 -15.70
C CYS A 309 3.16 20.53 -15.28
N PRO A 310 4.02 19.51 -15.38
CA PRO A 310 3.63 18.19 -14.91
C PRO A 310 3.42 18.21 -13.39
N ILE A 311 2.39 17.49 -12.94
CA ILE A 311 2.09 17.30 -11.51
C ILE A 311 2.01 15.81 -11.25
N GLY A 312 2.88 15.32 -10.39
CA GLY A 312 2.85 13.96 -9.90
C GLY A 312 2.08 13.87 -8.58
N MET A 313 1.30 12.81 -8.40
CA MET A 313 0.69 12.44 -7.12
C MET A 313 0.99 10.98 -6.83
N ALA A 314 1.41 10.66 -5.61
CA ALA A 314 1.61 9.30 -5.15
C ALA A 314 1.28 9.15 -3.68
N VAL A 315 1.07 7.91 -3.25
CA VAL A 315 0.83 7.55 -1.85
C VAL A 315 1.79 6.47 -1.38
N SER A 316 2.19 6.54 -0.10
CA SER A 316 2.53 5.35 0.66
C SER A 316 1.32 5.02 1.55
N CYS A 317 0.97 3.74 1.62
CA CYS A 317 -0.19 3.28 2.40
C CYS A 317 0.19 3.07 3.87
N SER A 318 -0.78 2.67 4.67
CA SER A 318 -0.59 2.32 6.07
C SER A 318 0.45 1.21 6.32
N ALA A 319 0.85 0.49 5.28
CA ALA A 319 2.00 -0.40 5.27
C ALA A 319 3.18 0.31 4.60
N ASP A 320 3.77 1.29 5.28
CA ASP A 320 4.87 2.13 4.75
C ASP A 320 6.19 1.35 4.65
N ARG A 321 6.31 0.52 3.59
CA ARG A 321 7.40 -0.43 3.38
C ARG A 321 8.56 0.16 2.61
N ASN A 322 9.41 0.85 3.30
CA ASN A 322 10.65 1.33 2.73
C ASN A 322 11.73 1.49 3.80
N ALA A 323 13.00 1.37 3.42
CA ALA A 323 14.14 1.58 4.31
C ALA A 323 15.32 2.10 3.52
N LYS A 324 16.11 2.96 4.14
CA LYS A 324 17.41 3.40 3.65
C LYS A 324 18.50 2.39 4.01
N ALA A 325 19.56 2.37 3.22
CA ALA A 325 20.78 1.64 3.57
C ALA A 325 21.99 2.34 2.96
N LYS A 326 23.16 1.99 3.45
CA LYS A 326 24.42 2.49 2.90
C LYS A 326 25.54 1.46 3.06
N ILE A 327 26.49 1.56 2.17
CA ILE A 327 27.77 0.85 2.28
C ILE A 327 28.87 1.91 2.26
N ASP A 328 29.75 1.86 3.26
CA ASP A 328 30.92 2.71 3.39
C ASP A 328 32.12 1.87 3.85
N GLN A 329 33.25 2.50 4.11
CA GLN A 329 34.48 1.81 4.52
C GLN A 329 34.33 1.04 5.87
N ASP A 330 33.32 1.39 6.68
CA ASP A 330 33.10 0.81 8.00
C ASP A 330 32.13 -0.38 7.97
N GLY A 331 31.49 -0.63 6.81
CA GLY A 331 30.61 -1.79 6.64
C GLY A 331 29.37 -1.54 5.80
N ILE A 332 28.44 -2.50 5.89
CA ILE A 332 27.11 -2.49 5.30
C ILE A 332 26.10 -2.17 6.39
N TRP A 333 25.29 -1.14 6.16
CA TRP A 333 24.36 -0.58 7.12
C TRP A 333 22.95 -0.52 6.56
N ILE A 334 21.96 -0.79 7.40
CA ILE A 334 20.54 -0.62 7.05
C ILE A 334 19.85 0.23 8.11
N GLU A 335 18.84 0.99 7.70
CA GLU A 335 17.96 1.75 8.59
C GLU A 335 17.40 0.86 9.70
N GLN A 336 17.46 1.34 10.93
CA GLN A 336 16.93 0.62 12.07
C GLN A 336 15.42 0.88 12.16
N LEU A 337 14.63 -0.10 11.72
CA LEU A 337 13.18 -0.11 11.87
C LEU A 337 12.80 -0.61 13.27
N GLU A 338 11.54 -0.39 13.66
CA GLU A 338 11.04 -0.67 15.01
C GLU A 338 10.71 -2.17 15.20
N ALA A 339 11.44 -2.83 16.06
CA ALA A 339 11.26 -4.24 16.38
C ALA A 339 10.21 -4.50 17.49
N ASN A 340 9.80 -3.47 18.24
CA ASN A 340 8.80 -3.57 19.31
C ASN A 340 7.63 -2.59 19.10
N PRO A 341 6.84 -2.72 18.02
CA PRO A 341 5.74 -1.80 17.74
C PRO A 341 4.64 -1.83 18.78
N GLY A 342 4.53 -2.89 19.58
CA GLY A 342 3.58 -2.98 20.70
C GLY A 342 3.72 -1.87 21.74
N GLN A 343 4.88 -1.25 21.86
CA GLN A 343 5.09 -0.12 22.80
C GLN A 343 4.26 1.12 22.46
N PHE A 344 3.82 1.27 21.21
CA PHE A 344 2.99 2.39 20.76
C PHE A 344 1.50 2.18 21.02
N ILE A 345 1.07 1.00 21.49
CA ILE A 345 -0.33 0.72 21.82
C ILE A 345 -0.59 1.14 23.27
N PRO A 346 -1.43 2.17 23.53
CA PRO A 346 -1.79 2.58 24.87
C PRO A 346 -2.41 1.41 25.66
N ALA A 347 -2.07 1.29 26.95
CA ALA A 347 -2.58 0.19 27.78
C ALA A 347 -4.12 0.16 27.87
N GLU A 348 -4.73 1.34 27.88
CA GLU A 348 -6.19 1.47 27.86
C GLU A 348 -6.81 1.00 26.54
N ALA A 349 -6.16 1.28 25.40
CA ALA A 349 -6.63 0.83 24.08
C ALA A 349 -6.62 -0.71 23.96
N ARG A 350 -5.67 -1.38 24.63
CA ARG A 350 -5.65 -2.85 24.71
C ARG A 350 -6.85 -3.41 25.47
N LYS A 351 -7.32 -2.68 26.51
CA LYS A 351 -8.46 -3.09 27.35
C LYS A 351 -9.82 -2.77 26.71
N HIS A 352 -9.88 -1.72 25.90
CA HIS A 352 -11.11 -1.21 25.28
C HIS A 352 -11.37 -1.75 23.88
N ALA A 353 -10.55 -2.64 23.35
CA ALA A 353 -10.81 -3.31 22.07
C ALA A 353 -12.19 -3.98 22.04
N ASP A 354 -12.73 -4.38 23.20
CA ASP A 354 -14.04 -5.01 23.38
C ASP A 354 -15.19 -4.04 23.67
N ALA A 355 -14.91 -2.74 23.94
CA ALA A 355 -15.92 -1.81 24.49
C ALA A 355 -16.70 -1.02 23.42
N THR A 356 -16.33 -1.08 22.15
CA THR A 356 -17.07 -0.43 21.07
C THR A 356 -18.23 -1.31 20.59
N LYS A 357 -19.40 -0.68 20.35
CA LYS A 357 -20.63 -1.36 19.89
C LYS A 357 -20.39 -2.01 18.51
N VAL A 358 -20.07 -3.29 18.50
CA VAL A 358 -19.85 -4.10 17.31
C VAL A 358 -21.04 -5.04 17.13
N VAL A 359 -21.62 -5.08 15.94
CA VAL A 359 -22.75 -5.98 15.63
C VAL A 359 -22.20 -7.35 15.23
N GLN A 360 -22.62 -8.36 15.92
CA GLN A 360 -22.27 -9.76 15.63
C GLN A 360 -23.14 -10.30 14.51
N ILE A 361 -22.53 -10.86 13.46
CA ILE A 361 -23.21 -11.47 12.33
C ILE A 361 -22.79 -12.94 12.23
N ASP A 362 -23.75 -13.84 12.39
CA ASP A 362 -23.56 -15.28 12.18
C ASP A 362 -23.74 -15.62 10.70
N LEU A 363 -22.64 -15.95 10.02
CA LEU A 363 -22.61 -16.30 8.59
C LEU A 363 -23.01 -17.76 8.30
N ASN A 364 -23.32 -18.55 9.33
CA ASN A 364 -23.81 -19.93 9.17
C ASN A 364 -25.33 -19.97 8.95
N ARG A 365 -26.00 -18.82 9.05
CA ARG A 365 -27.44 -18.69 8.73
C ARG A 365 -27.66 -18.64 7.21
N PRO A 366 -28.91 -18.91 6.76
CA PRO A 366 -29.27 -18.66 5.35
C PRO A 366 -28.95 -17.23 4.91
N MET A 367 -28.57 -17.07 3.66
CA MET A 367 -28.21 -15.75 3.09
C MET A 367 -29.34 -14.71 3.24
N SER A 368 -30.60 -15.13 3.18
CA SER A 368 -31.75 -14.24 3.42
C SER A 368 -31.74 -13.66 4.85
N GLU A 369 -31.50 -14.49 5.87
CA GLU A 369 -31.43 -14.02 7.25
C GLU A 369 -30.23 -13.13 7.53
N ILE A 370 -29.07 -13.43 6.91
CA ILE A 370 -27.88 -12.57 6.98
C ILE A 370 -28.21 -11.18 6.43
N ARG A 371 -28.86 -11.11 5.28
CA ARG A 371 -29.24 -9.84 4.64
C ARG A 371 -30.29 -9.08 5.45
N ASP A 372 -31.29 -9.78 6.00
CA ASP A 372 -32.32 -9.18 6.86
C ASP A 372 -31.69 -8.57 8.12
N GLU A 373 -30.65 -9.20 8.67
CA GLU A 373 -29.91 -8.63 9.80
C GLU A 373 -29.11 -7.40 9.39
N LEU A 374 -28.34 -7.49 8.29
CA LEU A 374 -27.55 -6.36 7.77
C LEU A 374 -28.42 -5.15 7.44
N SER A 375 -29.64 -5.36 6.91
CA SER A 375 -30.59 -4.29 6.53
C SER A 375 -31.07 -3.44 7.71
N LYS A 376 -30.90 -3.91 8.94
CA LYS A 376 -31.27 -3.16 10.16
C LYS A 376 -30.25 -2.08 10.54
N HIS A 377 -29.06 -2.12 9.93
CA HIS A 377 -27.92 -1.30 10.33
C HIS A 377 -27.54 -0.31 9.23
N PRO A 378 -27.21 0.95 9.58
CA PRO A 378 -26.80 1.96 8.59
C PRO A 378 -25.37 1.68 8.07
N VAL A 379 -25.02 2.34 6.96
CA VAL A 379 -23.64 2.39 6.47
C VAL A 379 -22.67 2.88 7.57
N THR A 380 -21.43 2.46 7.53
CA THR A 380 -20.36 2.63 8.54
C THR A 380 -20.51 1.83 9.83
N THR A 381 -21.59 1.06 10.01
CA THR A 381 -21.73 0.15 11.15
C THR A 381 -20.60 -0.88 11.16
N ARG A 382 -19.97 -1.05 12.34
CA ARG A 382 -18.94 -2.05 12.59
C ARG A 382 -19.56 -3.41 12.83
N LEU A 383 -19.02 -4.42 12.17
CA LEU A 383 -19.46 -5.80 12.23
C LEU A 383 -18.34 -6.71 12.69
N ALA A 384 -18.70 -7.79 13.40
CA ALA A 384 -17.84 -8.93 13.64
C ALA A 384 -18.51 -10.17 13.01
N LEU A 385 -17.91 -10.71 11.97
CA LEU A 385 -18.45 -11.80 11.17
C LEU A 385 -17.90 -13.13 11.68
N THR A 386 -18.77 -14.10 11.94
CA THR A 386 -18.37 -15.45 12.36
C THR A 386 -19.06 -16.50 11.48
N GLY A 387 -18.28 -17.42 10.92
CA GLY A 387 -18.75 -18.51 10.04
C GLY A 387 -17.99 -18.60 8.74
N THR A 388 -18.65 -19.05 7.68
CA THR A 388 -18.04 -19.33 6.39
C THR A 388 -18.02 -18.13 5.46
N LEU A 389 -16.86 -17.86 4.84
CA LEU A 389 -16.69 -16.97 3.69
C LEU A 389 -16.16 -17.75 2.49
N VAL A 390 -16.58 -17.38 1.29
CA VAL A 390 -15.98 -17.83 0.03
C VAL A 390 -15.05 -16.75 -0.49
N VAL A 391 -13.81 -17.11 -0.75
CA VAL A 391 -12.80 -16.19 -1.31
C VAL A 391 -12.72 -16.39 -2.81
N ALA A 392 -13.00 -15.34 -3.57
CA ALA A 392 -12.90 -15.34 -5.03
C ALA A 392 -12.59 -13.93 -5.52
N ARG A 393 -11.76 -13.81 -6.54
CA ARG A 393 -11.41 -12.52 -7.14
C ARG A 393 -11.18 -12.65 -8.65
N ASP A 394 -10.42 -11.77 -9.27
CA ASP A 394 -10.28 -11.50 -10.70
C ASP A 394 -10.50 -12.72 -11.63
N ILE A 395 -9.58 -13.69 -11.64
CA ILE A 395 -9.66 -14.83 -12.57
C ILE A 395 -10.84 -15.75 -12.23
N ALA A 396 -11.09 -15.98 -10.93
CA ALA A 396 -12.23 -16.78 -10.51
C ALA A 396 -13.56 -16.14 -10.92
N HIS A 397 -13.69 -14.80 -10.83
CA HIS A 397 -14.89 -14.09 -11.32
C HIS A 397 -15.07 -14.23 -12.83
N ALA A 398 -13.98 -14.14 -13.62
CA ALA A 398 -14.03 -14.38 -15.07
C ALA A 398 -14.51 -15.81 -15.38
N LYS A 399 -13.98 -16.82 -14.67
CA LYS A 399 -14.40 -18.23 -14.82
C LYS A 399 -15.87 -18.45 -14.47
N LEU A 400 -16.36 -17.80 -13.41
CA LEU A 400 -17.78 -17.88 -13.02
C LEU A 400 -18.69 -17.19 -14.04
N GLN A 401 -18.25 -16.10 -14.66
CA GLN A 401 -18.96 -15.47 -15.77
C GLN A 401 -19.03 -16.38 -17.00
N GLU A 402 -17.91 -16.99 -17.40
CA GLU A 402 -17.88 -17.99 -18.49
C GLU A 402 -18.85 -19.14 -18.22
N ARG A 403 -18.93 -19.61 -16.96
CA ARG A 403 -19.86 -20.66 -16.54
C ARG A 403 -21.32 -20.24 -16.73
N LEU A 404 -21.67 -18.99 -16.35
CA LEU A 404 -23.02 -18.45 -16.62
C LEU A 404 -23.33 -18.36 -18.11
N GLN A 405 -22.36 -17.93 -18.94
CA GLN A 405 -22.52 -17.84 -20.39
C GLN A 405 -22.78 -19.22 -21.04
N ARG A 406 -22.24 -20.29 -20.45
CA ARG A 406 -22.52 -21.68 -20.88
C ARG A 406 -23.86 -22.24 -20.35
N GLY A 407 -24.62 -21.46 -19.55
CA GLY A 407 -25.90 -21.88 -18.98
C GLY A 407 -25.78 -22.82 -17.78
N GLU A 408 -24.60 -22.98 -17.20
CA GLU A 408 -24.35 -23.89 -16.07
C GLU A 408 -24.78 -23.33 -14.69
N GLY A 409 -25.13 -22.04 -14.64
CA GLY A 409 -25.49 -21.33 -13.40
C GLY A 409 -24.29 -21.04 -12.49
N LEU A 410 -24.51 -20.30 -11.42
CA LEU A 410 -23.50 -20.08 -10.38
C LEU A 410 -23.43 -21.30 -9.43
N PRO A 411 -22.25 -21.66 -8.93
CA PRO A 411 -22.10 -22.70 -7.92
C PRO A 411 -22.84 -22.34 -6.63
N GLU A 412 -23.34 -23.36 -5.92
CA GLU A 412 -24.11 -23.17 -4.69
C GLU A 412 -23.31 -22.43 -3.59
N TYR A 413 -22.01 -22.72 -3.47
CA TYR A 413 -21.16 -22.01 -2.51
C TYR A 413 -21.15 -20.50 -2.73
N PHE A 414 -21.30 -20.04 -3.99
CA PHE A 414 -21.27 -18.61 -4.34
C PHE A 414 -22.63 -17.91 -4.07
N LYS A 415 -23.70 -18.70 -3.90
CA LYS A 415 -25.04 -18.23 -3.51
C LYS A 415 -25.26 -18.25 -1.99
N GLN A 416 -24.69 -19.26 -1.33
CA GLN A 416 -24.93 -19.54 0.08
C GLN A 416 -24.06 -18.73 1.04
N HIS A 417 -22.89 -18.25 0.59
CA HIS A 417 -21.91 -17.58 1.45
C HIS A 417 -21.55 -16.18 0.95
N PRO A 418 -21.21 -15.24 1.85
CA PRO A 418 -20.60 -13.98 1.46
C PRO A 418 -19.29 -14.20 0.71
N VAL A 419 -19.02 -13.33 -0.28
CA VAL A 419 -17.83 -13.44 -1.13
C VAL A 419 -16.78 -12.40 -0.71
N TYR A 420 -15.63 -12.89 -0.29
CA TYR A 420 -14.50 -12.08 0.12
C TYR A 420 -13.47 -11.97 -1.01
N TYR A 421 -13.25 -10.77 -1.49
CA TYR A 421 -12.25 -10.49 -2.52
C TYR A 421 -10.88 -10.35 -1.86
N ALA A 422 -10.13 -11.42 -1.86
CA ALA A 422 -8.87 -11.50 -1.13
C ALA A 422 -7.92 -12.53 -1.73
N GLY A 423 -6.72 -12.59 -1.19
CA GLY A 423 -5.75 -13.63 -1.52
C GLY A 423 -4.61 -13.61 -0.50
N PRO A 424 -4.18 -14.78 0.01
CA PRO A 424 -3.16 -14.87 1.05
C PRO A 424 -1.74 -14.62 0.52
N ALA A 425 -0.83 -14.30 1.45
CA ALA A 425 0.58 -14.58 1.32
C ALA A 425 0.85 -16.08 1.57
N LYS A 426 2.11 -16.53 1.46
CA LYS A 426 2.44 -17.94 1.73
C LYS A 426 2.04 -18.32 3.16
N THR A 427 1.48 -19.51 3.31
CA THR A 427 1.07 -20.05 4.60
C THR A 427 2.28 -20.62 5.34
N PRO A 428 2.61 -20.12 6.55
CA PRO A 428 3.64 -20.69 7.38
C PRO A 428 3.30 -22.12 7.83
N VAL A 429 4.31 -22.92 8.06
CA VAL A 429 4.12 -24.30 8.58
C VAL A 429 3.36 -24.25 9.92
N GLY A 430 2.31 -25.05 10.05
CA GLY A 430 1.49 -25.15 11.25
C GLY A 430 0.46 -24.04 11.45
N MET A 431 0.31 -23.10 10.53
CA MET A 431 -0.74 -22.08 10.57
C MET A 431 -1.88 -22.39 9.60
N ALA A 432 -3.07 -21.88 9.89
CA ALA A 432 -4.22 -22.02 9.01
C ALA A 432 -4.07 -21.22 7.71
N SER A 433 -3.38 -20.08 7.78
CA SER A 433 -3.21 -19.17 6.65
C SER A 433 -1.93 -18.35 6.77
N GLY A 434 -1.39 -17.89 5.65
CA GLY A 434 -0.49 -16.74 5.60
C GLY A 434 -1.26 -15.44 5.79
N SER A 435 -0.56 -14.30 5.85
CA SER A 435 -1.21 -12.99 5.93
C SER A 435 -2.29 -12.86 4.86
N PHE A 436 -3.53 -12.54 5.27
CA PHE A 436 -4.71 -12.64 4.43
C PHE A 436 -5.55 -11.37 4.54
N GLY A 437 -5.52 -10.54 3.54
CA GLY A 437 -6.23 -9.27 3.55
C GLY A 437 -7.00 -9.00 2.26
N PRO A 438 -7.87 -7.98 2.27
CA PRO A 438 -8.74 -7.67 1.15
C PRO A 438 -7.96 -7.12 -0.05
N THR A 439 -8.46 -7.42 -1.26
CA THR A 439 -8.04 -6.76 -2.49
C THR A 439 -8.98 -5.61 -2.86
N THR A 440 -8.59 -4.79 -3.84
CA THR A 440 -9.39 -3.67 -4.34
C THR A 440 -10.69 -4.17 -5.00
N ALA A 441 -11.82 -3.70 -4.48
CA ALA A 441 -13.15 -4.13 -4.90
C ALA A 441 -13.52 -3.75 -6.34
N GLY A 442 -13.15 -2.54 -6.77
CA GLY A 442 -13.56 -1.97 -8.07
C GLY A 442 -13.19 -2.81 -9.29
N ARG A 443 -12.19 -3.71 -9.17
CA ARG A 443 -11.83 -4.63 -10.26
C ARG A 443 -12.93 -5.64 -10.60
N MET A 444 -13.80 -5.95 -9.64
CA MET A 444 -14.91 -6.88 -9.80
C MET A 444 -16.26 -6.20 -10.07
N ASP A 445 -16.30 -4.88 -10.21
CA ASP A 445 -17.56 -4.12 -10.38
C ASP A 445 -18.41 -4.60 -11.57
N SER A 446 -17.76 -4.93 -12.68
CA SER A 446 -18.44 -5.40 -13.90
C SER A 446 -19.20 -6.73 -13.76
N TYR A 447 -18.89 -7.53 -12.73
CA TYR A 447 -19.54 -8.83 -12.50
C TYR A 447 -20.73 -8.74 -11.57
N VAL A 448 -20.85 -7.69 -10.75
CA VAL A 448 -21.77 -7.63 -9.60
C VAL A 448 -23.21 -7.77 -10.01
N GLU A 449 -23.69 -6.95 -10.95
CA GLU A 449 -25.08 -6.98 -11.42
C GLU A 449 -25.45 -8.37 -11.94
N LEU A 450 -24.59 -8.96 -12.78
CA LEU A 450 -24.83 -10.28 -13.35
C LEU A 450 -24.91 -11.38 -12.28
N PHE A 451 -24.02 -11.34 -11.29
CA PHE A 451 -23.97 -12.36 -10.26
C PHE A 451 -25.12 -12.22 -9.28
N GLN A 452 -25.47 -11.00 -8.86
CA GLN A 452 -26.60 -10.75 -7.98
C GLN A 452 -27.94 -11.11 -8.65
N ALA A 453 -28.10 -10.84 -9.94
CA ALA A 453 -29.27 -11.26 -10.73
C ALA A 453 -29.44 -12.80 -10.78
N ASN A 454 -28.35 -13.55 -10.61
CA ASN A 454 -28.34 -15.02 -10.53
C ASN A 454 -28.27 -15.57 -9.10
N GLY A 455 -28.55 -14.74 -8.09
CA GLY A 455 -28.64 -15.09 -6.68
C GLY A 455 -27.30 -15.31 -5.97
N GLY A 456 -26.17 -14.95 -6.61
CA GLY A 456 -24.83 -15.09 -6.02
C GLY A 456 -24.21 -13.75 -5.63
N SER A 457 -23.18 -13.77 -4.81
CA SER A 457 -22.43 -12.56 -4.39
C SER A 457 -23.32 -11.46 -3.78
N LEU A 458 -24.39 -11.84 -3.08
CA LEU A 458 -25.32 -10.88 -2.48
C LEU A 458 -24.70 -10.12 -1.31
N VAL A 459 -23.70 -10.67 -0.66
CA VAL A 459 -22.87 -9.97 0.34
C VAL A 459 -21.41 -10.08 -0.11
N MET A 460 -20.82 -8.93 -0.41
CA MET A 460 -19.44 -8.81 -0.87
C MET A 460 -18.57 -8.18 0.21
N ILE A 461 -17.34 -8.67 0.37
CA ILE A 461 -16.38 -8.12 1.34
C ILE A 461 -15.08 -7.80 0.58
N ALA A 462 -14.58 -6.57 0.68
CA ALA A 462 -13.32 -6.16 0.05
C ALA A 462 -12.82 -4.84 0.63
N LYS A 463 -11.90 -4.14 -0.05
CA LYS A 463 -11.47 -2.78 0.29
C LYS A 463 -11.67 -1.80 -0.88
N GLY A 464 -11.82 -0.53 -0.55
CA GLY A 464 -11.94 0.55 -1.52
C GLY A 464 -13.38 0.89 -1.89
N ASN A 465 -13.53 1.98 -2.62
CA ASN A 465 -14.80 2.43 -3.15
C ASN A 465 -15.26 1.59 -4.36
N ARG A 466 -16.56 1.65 -4.64
CA ARG A 466 -17.19 0.96 -5.78
C ARG A 466 -17.79 1.95 -6.78
N GLY A 467 -18.05 1.50 -8.00
CA GLY A 467 -18.81 2.25 -9.00
C GLY A 467 -20.29 2.32 -8.71
N GLN A 468 -21.02 3.30 -9.34
CA GLN A 468 -22.49 3.46 -9.19
C GLN A 468 -23.26 2.19 -9.52
N ALA A 469 -22.83 1.45 -10.54
CA ALA A 469 -23.48 0.21 -10.95
C ALA A 469 -23.56 -0.83 -9.81
N VAL A 470 -22.61 -0.83 -8.88
CA VAL A 470 -22.63 -1.72 -7.72
C VAL A 470 -23.67 -1.26 -6.70
N THR A 471 -23.75 0.04 -6.43
CA THR A 471 -24.79 0.62 -5.54
C THR A 471 -26.19 0.33 -6.08
N ASP A 472 -26.37 0.50 -7.38
CA ASP A 472 -27.65 0.24 -8.08
C ASP A 472 -28.01 -1.27 -8.05
N ALA A 473 -27.03 -2.14 -8.25
CA ALA A 473 -27.20 -3.59 -8.15
C ALA A 473 -27.58 -4.03 -6.73
N CYS A 474 -26.89 -3.52 -5.72
CA CYS A 474 -27.22 -3.79 -4.31
C CYS A 474 -28.65 -3.37 -3.99
N LYS A 475 -29.07 -2.18 -4.41
CA LYS A 475 -30.45 -1.70 -4.25
C LYS A 475 -31.47 -2.59 -4.97
N LYS A 476 -31.16 -3.00 -6.20
CA LYS A 476 -32.08 -3.77 -7.04
C LYS A 476 -32.25 -5.22 -6.55
N HIS A 477 -31.19 -5.85 -6.09
CA HIS A 477 -31.16 -7.25 -5.74
C HIS A 477 -31.11 -7.52 -4.22
N GLY A 478 -31.11 -6.45 -3.41
CA GLY A 478 -31.01 -6.52 -1.95
C GLY A 478 -29.61 -6.98 -1.51
N GLY A 479 -28.57 -6.52 -2.19
CA GLY A 479 -27.18 -6.87 -1.89
C GLY A 479 -26.51 -5.91 -0.93
N PHE A 480 -25.31 -6.29 -0.46
CA PHE A 480 -24.48 -5.49 0.44
C PHE A 480 -23.02 -5.50 -0.02
N TYR A 481 -22.34 -4.37 0.17
CA TYR A 481 -20.90 -4.30 0.12
C TYR A 481 -20.34 -3.95 1.49
N LEU A 482 -19.52 -4.82 2.03
CA LEU A 482 -18.85 -4.65 3.32
C LEU A 482 -17.38 -4.31 3.08
N GLY A 483 -16.86 -3.34 3.81
CA GLY A 483 -15.45 -2.99 3.83
C GLY A 483 -14.69 -3.84 4.84
N SER A 484 -13.63 -4.52 4.43
CA SER A 484 -12.62 -5.09 5.33
C SER A 484 -11.44 -4.12 5.45
N ILE A 485 -10.83 -4.04 6.64
CA ILE A 485 -9.70 -3.15 6.88
C ILE A 485 -8.53 -3.54 5.97
N GLY A 486 -8.13 -2.61 5.10
CA GLY A 486 -6.94 -2.79 4.27
C GLY A 486 -5.67 -2.48 5.06
N GLY A 487 -4.65 -3.31 4.93
CA GLY A 487 -3.38 -3.21 5.66
C GLY A 487 -3.17 -4.33 6.67
N PRO A 488 -4.03 -4.51 7.69
CA PRO A 488 -3.84 -5.48 8.77
C PRO A 488 -4.09 -6.94 8.36
N ALA A 489 -3.22 -7.53 7.55
CA ALA A 489 -3.39 -8.91 7.05
C ALA A 489 -2.79 -9.99 7.96
N ALA A 490 -1.76 -9.66 8.73
CA ALA A 490 -1.14 -10.61 9.65
C ALA A 490 -2.08 -10.92 10.83
N ILE A 491 -2.72 -9.89 11.40
CA ILE A 491 -3.66 -10.07 12.51
C ILE A 491 -4.91 -10.85 12.07
N LEU A 492 -5.43 -10.61 10.85
CA LEU A 492 -6.56 -11.39 10.32
C LEU A 492 -6.20 -12.88 10.20
N ALA A 493 -5.01 -13.20 9.70
CA ALA A 493 -4.54 -14.57 9.61
C ALA A 493 -4.36 -15.23 10.98
N GLN A 494 -3.82 -14.49 11.97
CA GLN A 494 -3.51 -15.03 13.29
C GLN A 494 -4.77 -15.15 14.18
N GLU A 495 -5.66 -14.15 14.16
CA GLU A 495 -6.73 -14.02 15.13
C GLU A 495 -8.14 -14.35 14.61
N ASN A 496 -8.38 -14.20 13.29
CA ASN A 496 -9.73 -14.32 12.76
C ASN A 496 -9.93 -15.53 11.84
N ILE A 497 -8.92 -15.96 11.07
CA ILE A 497 -9.05 -17.08 10.13
C ILE A 497 -8.68 -18.39 10.83
N ARG A 498 -9.60 -19.34 10.84
CA ARG A 498 -9.45 -20.63 11.54
C ARG A 498 -9.15 -21.79 10.62
N LYS A 499 -9.69 -21.77 9.39
CA LYS A 499 -9.48 -22.80 8.38
C LYS A 499 -9.47 -22.18 6.99
N VAL A 500 -8.67 -22.74 6.11
CA VAL A 500 -8.61 -22.36 4.70
C VAL A 500 -8.58 -23.63 3.86
N GLU A 501 -9.44 -23.71 2.85
CA GLU A 501 -9.62 -24.87 1.98
C GLU A 501 -9.86 -24.40 0.54
N VAL A 502 -9.13 -24.97 -0.43
CA VAL A 502 -9.40 -24.72 -1.86
C VAL A 502 -10.61 -25.56 -2.25
N ILE A 503 -11.63 -24.94 -2.84
CA ILE A 503 -12.88 -25.63 -3.21
C ILE A 503 -13.12 -25.65 -4.72
N ASP A 504 -12.50 -24.74 -5.49
CA ASP A 504 -12.64 -24.71 -6.95
C ASP A 504 -11.39 -24.05 -7.59
N TYR A 505 -11.12 -24.40 -8.85
CA TYR A 505 -10.00 -23.88 -9.66
C TYR A 505 -8.62 -23.94 -8.99
N PRO A 506 -8.18 -25.10 -8.45
CA PRO A 506 -6.90 -25.21 -7.72
C PRO A 506 -5.69 -24.85 -8.59
N GLU A 507 -5.79 -25.01 -9.90
CA GLU A 507 -4.74 -24.66 -10.88
C GLU A 507 -4.44 -23.14 -10.91
N LEU A 508 -5.36 -22.31 -10.43
CA LEU A 508 -5.18 -20.85 -10.39
C LEU A 508 -4.33 -20.38 -9.18
N GLY A 509 -3.95 -21.29 -8.29
CA GLY A 509 -3.12 -20.95 -7.13
C GLY A 509 -3.76 -19.86 -6.26
N MET A 510 -3.15 -18.68 -6.17
CA MET A 510 -3.69 -17.55 -5.39
C MET A 510 -5.03 -17.00 -5.91
N GLU A 511 -5.41 -17.31 -7.15
CA GLU A 511 -6.67 -16.92 -7.78
C GLU A 511 -7.72 -18.03 -7.72
N ALA A 512 -7.41 -19.17 -7.07
CA ALA A 512 -8.36 -20.24 -6.81
C ALA A 512 -9.55 -19.74 -5.99
N VAL A 513 -10.63 -20.51 -5.96
CA VAL A 513 -11.74 -20.28 -5.04
C VAL A 513 -11.46 -21.02 -3.74
N TRP A 514 -11.53 -20.29 -2.65
CA TRP A 514 -11.26 -20.82 -1.32
C TRP A 514 -12.51 -20.73 -0.45
N LYS A 515 -12.67 -21.68 0.46
CA LYS A 515 -13.58 -21.60 1.58
C LYS A 515 -12.77 -21.33 2.84
N ILE A 516 -13.14 -20.31 3.61
CA ILE A 516 -12.48 -19.97 4.86
C ILE A 516 -13.49 -19.91 6.00
N GLU A 517 -13.08 -20.39 7.18
CA GLU A 517 -13.84 -20.23 8.42
C GLU A 517 -13.25 -19.09 9.23
N VAL A 518 -14.09 -18.14 9.61
CA VAL A 518 -13.68 -16.96 10.36
C VAL A 518 -14.43 -16.83 11.68
N VAL A 519 -13.77 -16.17 12.64
CA VAL A 519 -14.33 -15.81 13.95
C VAL A 519 -14.03 -14.34 14.21
N ASP A 520 -15.06 -13.57 14.56
CA ASP A 520 -14.99 -12.14 14.86
C ASP A 520 -14.26 -11.33 13.77
N PHE A 521 -14.46 -11.71 12.51
CA PHE A 521 -13.80 -11.05 11.38
C PHE A 521 -14.33 -9.61 11.22
N PRO A 522 -13.46 -8.58 11.30
CA PRO A 522 -13.91 -7.19 11.30
C PRO A 522 -14.35 -6.74 9.91
N ALA A 523 -15.54 -6.16 9.82
CA ALA A 523 -16.07 -5.57 8.59
C ALA A 523 -16.91 -4.31 8.89
N PHE A 524 -17.25 -3.55 7.84
CA PHE A 524 -18.04 -2.32 7.92
C PHE A 524 -19.04 -2.29 6.77
N ILE A 525 -20.30 -1.90 7.02
CA ILE A 525 -21.27 -1.71 5.92
C ILE A 525 -20.87 -0.47 5.13
N LEU A 526 -20.61 -0.60 3.82
CA LEU A 526 -20.25 0.51 2.94
C LEU A 526 -21.31 0.81 1.88
N VAL A 527 -22.00 -0.22 1.37
CA VAL A 527 -23.18 -0.07 0.51
C VAL A 527 -24.24 -1.02 1.02
N ASP A 528 -25.49 -0.52 1.17
CA ASP A 528 -26.62 -1.29 1.65
C ASP A 528 -27.64 -1.62 0.54
N ASP A 529 -28.63 -2.43 0.91
CA ASP A 529 -29.75 -2.86 0.07
C ASP A 529 -30.76 -1.74 -0.26
N LYS A 530 -30.62 -0.56 0.34
CA LYS A 530 -31.46 0.62 0.10
C LYS A 530 -30.81 1.59 -0.89
N GLY A 531 -29.53 1.36 -1.22
CA GLY A 531 -28.75 2.18 -2.12
C GLY A 531 -28.01 3.33 -1.43
N HIS A 532 -27.84 3.25 -0.10
CA HIS A 532 -26.91 4.14 0.59
C HIS A 532 -25.48 3.68 0.28
N ASP A 533 -24.60 4.63 0.03
CA ASP A 533 -23.19 4.41 -0.31
C ASP A 533 -22.35 5.42 0.47
N PHE A 534 -21.55 4.91 1.40
CA PHE A 534 -20.68 5.69 2.26
C PHE A 534 -19.86 6.74 1.50
N PHE A 535 -19.25 6.36 0.38
CA PHE A 535 -18.37 7.25 -0.38
C PHE A 535 -19.13 8.36 -1.12
N ARG A 536 -20.42 8.15 -1.42
CA ARG A 536 -21.26 9.13 -2.13
C ARG A 536 -21.94 10.09 -1.18
N GLU A 537 -22.19 9.67 0.04
CA GLU A 537 -22.81 10.47 1.09
C GLU A 537 -21.81 11.35 1.84
N LEU A 538 -20.52 11.30 1.50
CA LEU A 538 -19.49 12.17 2.07
C LEU A 538 -19.72 13.64 1.73
N PRO A 539 -19.40 14.59 2.65
CA PRO A 539 -19.52 16.02 2.39
C PRO A 539 -18.75 16.42 1.12
N GLY A 540 -19.49 17.00 0.15
CA GLY A 540 -18.93 17.44 -1.13
C GLY A 540 -18.92 16.39 -2.23
N GLY A 541 -19.62 15.26 -2.05
CA GLY A 541 -19.76 14.18 -3.01
C GLY A 541 -18.40 13.62 -3.45
N CYS A 542 -18.15 12.36 -3.27
CA CYS A 542 -16.94 11.77 -3.83
C CYS A 542 -17.08 11.75 -5.36
N GLY A 543 -16.36 12.64 -6.05
CA GLY A 543 -16.23 12.60 -7.51
C GLY A 543 -15.49 11.34 -8.01
N ILE A 544 -15.51 10.27 -7.22
CA ILE A 544 -14.92 8.97 -7.53
C ILE A 544 -15.93 8.14 -8.32
N CYS A 545 -16.30 8.63 -9.48
CA CYS A 545 -17.07 7.90 -10.47
C CYS A 545 -16.23 7.80 -11.73
N GLY A 546 -15.28 6.91 -11.75
CA GLY A 546 -14.56 6.46 -12.92
C GLY A 546 -13.90 5.13 -12.61
N PRO A 547 -13.77 4.25 -13.65
CA PRO A 547 -13.17 2.93 -13.50
C PRO A 547 -11.75 2.99 -12.99
#